data_a6ccb7026eba5ce36d4aee43815c19b7
#
_entry.id   a6ccb7026eba5ce36d4aee43815c19b7
#
_cell.length_a   1.000
_cell.length_b   1.000
_cell.length_c   1.000
_cell.angle_alpha   90.00
_cell.angle_beta   90.00
_cell.angle_gamma   90.00
#
_symmetry.space_group_name_H-M   'P 1'
#
loop_
_entity.id
_entity.type
_entity.pdbx_description
1 polymer ?
#
loop_
_entity_poly.entity_id
_entity_poly.type
_entity_poly.pdbx_seq_one_letter_code
_entity_poly.pdbx_strand_id
1 'polypeptide(L)'
;MRVAIVGGPGIGKSTLVRQLGDLYHNGAYGEGEKGVWDPRVLDDIAQGRNPVGVTEYFAALYDANYRDCASNDAPGKVIFFEGARITLEAHMAEYPAECQESLRRVLAIGDSWTFDRIIVLTSSTATVEKHIKLRNRPYEVAENMVRRFRLIDAAFRQLASREHNAIVIDRDGMEFHERSGLDAIVQAAALPKYPEIPYRDLAC
;
A
#
# COMPACT_ATOMS: atom_id res chain seq x y z
N MET A 1 -1.90 5.22 -16.83
CA MET A 1 -2.52 4.19 -15.97
C MET A 1 -2.09 4.42 -14.54
N ARG A 2 -3.00 4.50 -13.59
CA ARG A 2 -2.74 4.66 -12.15
C ARG A 2 -3.05 3.35 -11.44
N VAL A 3 -2.09 2.85 -10.69
CA VAL A 3 -2.17 1.56 -9.99
C VAL A 3 -1.96 1.76 -8.50
N ALA A 4 -2.96 1.47 -7.68
CA ALA A 4 -2.80 1.44 -6.24
C ALA A 4 -2.36 0.06 -5.77
N ILE A 5 -1.40 0.02 -4.84
CA ILE A 5 -0.94 -1.19 -4.18
C ILE A 5 -1.27 -1.06 -2.71
N VAL A 6 -2.14 -1.93 -2.24
CA VAL A 6 -2.70 -1.89 -0.89
C VAL A 6 -2.57 -3.26 -0.21
N GLY A 7 -2.79 -3.29 1.10
CA GLY A 7 -2.69 -4.51 1.90
C GLY A 7 -2.25 -4.21 3.32
N GLY A 8 -2.26 -5.19 4.18
CA GLY A 8 -1.93 -5.06 5.59
C GLY A 8 -0.48 -4.63 5.86
N PRO A 9 -0.15 -4.30 7.11
CA PRO A 9 1.21 -3.96 7.51
C PRO A 9 2.16 -5.16 7.32
N GLY A 10 3.42 -4.89 6.96
CA GLY A 10 4.46 -5.92 6.83
C GLY A 10 4.42 -6.76 5.54
N ILE A 11 3.45 -6.53 4.66
CA ILE A 11 3.23 -7.34 3.46
C ILE A 11 4.17 -7.01 2.27
N GLY A 12 4.93 -5.91 2.34
CA GLY A 12 5.91 -5.54 1.31
C GLY A 12 5.43 -4.53 0.27
N LYS A 13 4.34 -3.79 0.53
CA LYS A 13 3.80 -2.75 -0.36
C LYS A 13 4.86 -1.77 -0.86
N SER A 14 5.56 -1.11 0.07
CA SER A 14 6.57 -0.09 -0.26
C SER A 14 7.70 -0.65 -1.14
N THR A 15 8.08 -1.90 -0.89
CA THR A 15 9.07 -2.59 -1.74
C THR A 15 8.54 -2.79 -3.14
N LEU A 16 7.31 -3.31 -3.27
CA LEU A 16 6.70 -3.56 -4.57
C LEU A 16 6.46 -2.27 -5.36
N VAL A 17 5.94 -1.21 -4.71
CA VAL A 17 5.72 0.10 -5.35
C VAL A 17 7.02 0.64 -5.95
N ARG A 18 8.11 0.62 -5.16
CA ARG A 18 9.43 1.06 -5.63
C ARG A 18 9.94 0.21 -6.79
N GLN A 19 9.92 -1.13 -6.65
CA GLN A 19 10.43 -2.03 -7.67
C GLN A 19 9.66 -1.93 -8.99
N LEU A 20 8.33 -1.79 -8.93
CA LEU A 20 7.53 -1.56 -10.14
C LEU A 20 7.77 -0.16 -10.71
N GLY A 21 7.92 0.87 -9.88
CA GLY A 21 8.28 2.21 -10.34
C GLY A 21 9.59 2.21 -11.11
N ASP A 22 10.62 1.55 -10.58
CA ASP A 22 11.93 1.38 -11.24
C ASP A 22 11.79 0.59 -12.55
N LEU A 23 11.02 -0.52 -12.52
CA LEU A 23 10.80 -1.39 -13.67
C LEU A 23 10.12 -0.68 -14.86
N TYR A 24 9.19 0.21 -14.58
CA TYR A 24 8.47 0.97 -15.60
C TYR A 24 9.12 2.32 -15.91
N HIS A 25 10.22 2.70 -15.24
CA HIS A 25 10.86 4.01 -15.36
C HIS A 25 9.90 5.17 -15.13
N ASN A 26 8.92 4.98 -14.25
CA ASN A 26 7.86 5.94 -13.98
C ASN A 26 7.80 6.29 -12.49
N GLY A 27 6.91 7.24 -12.16
CA GLY A 27 6.72 7.67 -10.78
C GLY A 27 6.19 6.55 -9.88
N ALA A 28 6.69 6.54 -8.65
CA ALA A 28 6.20 5.73 -7.56
C ALA A 28 5.94 6.63 -6.35
N TYR A 29 4.72 6.60 -5.83
CA TYR A 29 4.29 7.40 -4.68
C TYR A 29 4.09 6.48 -3.48
N GLY A 30 5.04 6.53 -2.56
CA GLY A 30 5.02 5.74 -1.32
C GLY A 30 4.39 6.49 -0.15
N GLU A 31 4.17 5.79 0.95
CA GLU A 31 3.79 6.37 2.25
C GLU A 31 4.93 7.20 2.90
N GLY A 32 6.02 7.40 2.19
CA GLY A 32 7.22 8.08 2.63
C GLY A 32 8.35 7.12 2.97
N GLU A 33 9.58 7.60 2.78
CA GLU A 33 10.76 6.88 3.22
C GLU A 33 10.86 6.89 4.75
N LYS A 34 11.56 5.89 5.28
CA LYS A 34 11.80 5.72 6.71
C LYS A 34 12.28 7.03 7.35
N GLY A 35 11.58 7.50 8.37
CA GLY A 35 11.95 8.69 9.14
C GLY A 35 11.22 9.97 8.74
N VAL A 36 10.35 9.94 7.74
CA VAL A 36 9.57 11.11 7.30
C VAL A 36 8.22 11.22 8.03
N TRP A 37 7.73 10.12 8.62
CA TRP A 37 6.46 10.19 9.36
C TRP A 37 6.60 11.00 10.63
N ASP A 38 5.59 11.79 10.95
CA ASP A 38 5.52 12.53 12.21
C ASP A 38 5.69 11.53 13.39
N PRO A 39 6.68 11.72 14.27
CA PRO A 39 6.89 10.85 15.43
C PRO A 39 5.65 10.67 16.31
N ARG A 40 4.77 11.68 16.37
CA ARG A 40 3.51 11.61 17.11
C ARG A 40 2.54 10.62 16.48
N VAL A 41 2.48 10.58 15.15
CA VAL A 41 1.65 9.61 14.42
C VAL A 41 2.16 8.18 14.64
N LEU A 42 3.48 7.99 14.64
CA LEU A 42 4.09 6.68 14.97
C LEU A 42 3.76 6.23 16.38
N ASP A 43 3.83 7.13 17.34
CA ASP A 43 3.48 6.84 18.75
C ASP A 43 1.99 6.52 18.89
N ASP A 44 1.11 7.27 18.25
CA ASP A 44 -0.33 7.02 18.24
C ASP A 44 -0.66 5.66 17.62
N ILE A 45 -0.01 5.28 16.52
CA ILE A 45 -0.15 3.95 15.90
C ILE A 45 0.32 2.86 16.87
N ALA A 46 1.50 3.03 17.47
CA ALA A 46 2.07 2.03 18.38
C ALA A 46 1.19 1.79 19.61
N GLN A 47 0.53 2.84 20.10
CA GLN A 47 -0.30 2.80 21.30
C GLN A 47 -1.81 2.65 21.01
N GLY A 48 -2.20 2.57 19.75
CA GLY A 48 -3.61 2.49 19.34
C GLY A 48 -4.43 3.71 19.72
N ARG A 49 -3.80 4.89 19.78
CA ARG A 49 -4.45 6.16 20.15
C ARG A 49 -4.80 6.97 18.92
N ASN A 50 -5.69 7.96 19.12
CA ASN A 50 -6.04 9.00 18.14
C ASN A 50 -6.31 8.46 16.70
N PRO A 51 -7.19 7.46 16.53
CA PRO A 51 -7.41 6.83 15.24
C PRO A 51 -7.85 7.81 14.14
N VAL A 52 -8.60 8.85 14.50
CA VAL A 52 -9.04 9.89 13.57
C VAL A 52 -7.85 10.69 13.05
N GLY A 53 -6.99 11.21 13.94
CA GLY A 53 -5.81 11.98 13.54
C GLY A 53 -4.80 11.16 12.75
N VAL A 54 -4.63 9.87 13.08
CA VAL A 54 -3.81 8.95 12.28
C VAL A 54 -4.38 8.80 10.87
N THR A 55 -5.70 8.61 10.76
CA THR A 55 -6.37 8.46 9.45
C THR A 55 -6.30 9.76 8.64
N GLU A 56 -6.49 10.92 9.27
CA GLU A 56 -6.35 12.25 8.66
C GLU A 56 -4.94 12.45 8.09
N TYR A 57 -3.91 12.07 8.84
CA TYR A 57 -2.52 12.15 8.39
C TYR A 57 -2.29 11.36 7.10
N PHE A 58 -2.72 10.09 7.05
CA PHE A 58 -2.56 9.27 5.85
C PHE A 58 -3.46 9.73 4.70
N ALA A 59 -4.68 10.19 4.99
CA ALA A 59 -5.55 10.76 3.97
C ALA A 59 -4.91 11.99 3.30
N ALA A 60 -4.33 12.90 4.10
CA ALA A 60 -3.63 14.06 3.58
C ALA A 60 -2.39 13.67 2.75
N LEU A 61 -1.62 12.67 3.19
CA LEU A 61 -0.47 12.16 2.47
C LEU A 61 -0.86 11.56 1.11
N TYR A 62 -1.90 10.73 1.09
CA TYR A 62 -2.38 10.11 -0.16
C TYR A 62 -2.96 11.16 -1.11
N ASP A 63 -3.68 12.16 -0.58
CA ASP A 63 -4.23 13.25 -1.39
C ASP A 63 -3.12 14.10 -2.02
N ALA A 64 -2.06 14.41 -1.28
CA ALA A 64 -0.90 15.12 -1.79
C ALA A 64 -0.23 14.32 -2.93
N ASN A 65 -0.01 13.03 -2.74
CA ASN A 65 0.55 12.14 -3.75
C ASN A 65 -0.33 12.05 -4.99
N TYR A 66 -1.65 11.95 -4.80
CA TYR A 66 -2.60 11.88 -5.91
C TYR A 66 -2.63 13.17 -6.73
N ARG A 67 -2.61 14.33 -6.09
CA ARG A 67 -2.57 15.66 -6.76
C ARG A 67 -1.25 15.88 -7.48
N ASP A 68 -0.12 15.51 -6.88
CA ASP A 68 1.17 15.61 -7.53
C ASP A 68 1.22 14.75 -8.79
N CYS A 69 0.74 13.52 -8.70
CA CYS A 69 0.59 12.65 -9.86
C CYS A 69 -0.27 13.27 -10.96
N ALA A 70 -1.42 13.86 -10.59
CA ALA A 70 -2.32 14.47 -11.57
C ALA A 70 -1.66 15.63 -12.33
N SER A 71 -0.72 16.33 -11.68
CA SER A 71 0.07 17.42 -12.30
C SER A 71 1.16 16.87 -13.24
N ASN A 72 1.60 15.64 -13.06
CA ASN A 72 2.71 15.00 -13.78
C ASN A 72 2.26 13.86 -14.71
N ASP A 73 0.96 13.63 -14.83
CA ASP A 73 0.40 12.55 -15.63
C ASP A 73 0.66 12.77 -17.12
N ALA A 74 1.18 11.74 -17.76
CA ALA A 74 1.44 11.75 -19.20
C ALA A 74 0.89 10.49 -19.86
N PRO A 75 0.37 10.55 -21.07
CA PRO A 75 -0.13 9.40 -21.79
C PRO A 75 0.90 8.27 -21.88
N GLY A 76 0.47 7.04 -21.65
CA GLY A 76 1.31 5.85 -21.75
C GLY A 76 2.11 5.50 -20.49
N LYS A 77 2.15 6.38 -19.48
CA LYS A 77 2.81 6.06 -18.20
C LYS A 77 1.97 5.12 -17.32
N VAL A 78 2.65 4.25 -16.58
CA VAL A 78 2.07 3.48 -15.48
C VAL A 78 2.66 4.03 -14.18
N ILE A 79 1.81 4.53 -13.28
CA ILE A 79 2.21 5.19 -12.04
C ILE A 79 1.68 4.36 -10.87
N PHE A 80 2.54 4.09 -9.91
CA PHE A 80 2.25 3.24 -8.77
C PHE A 80 2.11 4.06 -7.49
N PHE A 81 1.09 3.73 -6.70
CA PHE A 81 0.79 4.37 -5.41
C PHE A 81 0.80 3.34 -4.30
N GLU A 82 1.43 3.66 -3.18
CA GLU A 82 1.20 2.95 -1.94
C GLU A 82 0.02 3.62 -1.22
N GLY A 83 -1.04 2.86 -1.05
CA GLY A 83 -2.26 3.36 -0.42
C GLY A 83 -3.28 3.94 -1.40
N ALA A 84 -4.50 3.95 -0.93
CA ALA A 84 -5.69 4.47 -1.61
C ALA A 84 -6.81 4.61 -0.56
N ARG A 85 -7.99 5.11 -0.95
CA ARG A 85 -9.16 5.18 -0.08
C ARG A 85 -9.48 3.85 0.61
N ILE A 86 -9.40 2.75 -0.12
CA ILE A 86 -9.61 1.38 0.42
C ILE A 86 -8.62 1.04 1.56
N THR A 87 -7.41 1.62 1.59
CA THR A 87 -6.47 1.44 2.69
C THR A 87 -7.02 2.06 3.97
N LEU A 88 -7.48 3.30 3.89
CA LEU A 88 -8.05 4.01 5.04
C LEU A 88 -9.29 3.26 5.57
N GLU A 89 -10.15 2.79 4.67
CA GLU A 89 -11.36 2.07 5.01
C GLU A 89 -11.05 0.71 5.67
N ALA A 90 -10.07 -0.03 5.17
CA ALA A 90 -9.66 -1.29 5.76
C ALA A 90 -9.11 -1.12 7.20
N HIS A 91 -8.37 -0.05 7.45
CA HIS A 91 -7.86 0.27 8.79
C HIS A 91 -8.95 0.65 9.79
N MET A 92 -10.13 1.10 9.33
CA MET A 92 -11.26 1.34 10.24
C MET A 92 -11.71 0.09 11.00
N ALA A 93 -11.42 -1.12 10.49
CA ALA A 93 -11.71 -2.36 11.18
C ALA A 93 -10.97 -2.52 12.51
N GLU A 94 -9.89 -1.76 12.72
CA GLU A 94 -9.10 -1.77 13.96
C GLU A 94 -9.67 -0.81 15.03
N TYR A 95 -10.54 0.11 14.66
CA TYR A 95 -10.90 1.26 15.48
C TYR A 95 -12.26 1.11 16.14
N PRO A 96 -12.45 1.70 17.33
CA PRO A 96 -13.68 1.64 18.06
C PRO A 96 -14.89 2.22 17.30
N ALA A 97 -16.09 1.71 17.60
CA ALA A 97 -17.32 2.11 16.92
C ALA A 97 -17.63 3.61 17.03
N GLU A 98 -17.28 4.24 18.15
CA GLU A 98 -17.47 5.67 18.41
C GLU A 98 -16.66 6.57 17.47
N CYS A 99 -15.59 6.07 16.88
CA CYS A 99 -14.77 6.82 15.92
C CYS A 99 -15.30 6.76 14.50
N GLN A 100 -16.19 5.81 14.18
CA GLN A 100 -16.56 5.47 12.81
C GLN A 100 -17.18 6.64 12.04
N GLU A 101 -17.98 7.48 12.69
CA GLU A 101 -18.60 8.63 12.02
C GLU A 101 -17.54 9.68 11.61
N SER A 102 -16.59 9.98 12.49
CA SER A 102 -15.48 10.91 12.19
C SER A 102 -14.58 10.33 11.10
N LEU A 103 -14.30 9.02 11.14
CA LEU A 103 -13.50 8.34 10.13
C LEU A 103 -14.16 8.38 8.75
N ARG A 104 -15.48 8.19 8.65
CA ARG A 104 -16.19 8.32 7.36
C ARG A 104 -16.05 9.71 6.75
N ARG A 105 -16.02 10.77 7.56
CA ARG A 105 -15.77 12.13 7.06
C ARG A 105 -14.37 12.28 6.48
N VAL A 106 -13.37 11.66 7.12
CA VAL A 106 -12.00 11.65 6.61
C VAL A 106 -11.91 10.88 5.30
N LEU A 107 -12.62 9.75 5.17
CA LEU A 107 -12.65 8.95 3.95
C LEU A 107 -13.16 9.73 2.73
N ALA A 108 -14.03 10.72 2.92
CA ALA A 108 -14.56 11.55 1.84
C ALA A 108 -13.48 12.31 1.07
N ILE A 109 -12.30 12.53 1.66
CA ILE A 109 -11.14 13.11 0.97
C ILE A 109 -10.74 12.23 -0.24
N GLY A 110 -10.86 10.91 -0.09
CA GLY A 110 -10.50 9.94 -1.12
C GLY A 110 -11.57 9.67 -2.18
N ASP A 111 -12.75 10.28 -2.09
CA ASP A 111 -13.86 10.00 -3.03
C ASP A 111 -13.54 10.44 -4.48
N SER A 112 -12.61 11.38 -4.65
CA SER A 112 -12.15 11.85 -5.97
C SER A 112 -10.98 11.04 -6.53
N TRP A 113 -10.35 10.16 -5.75
CA TRP A 113 -9.21 9.39 -6.20
C TRP A 113 -9.66 8.23 -7.08
N THR A 114 -9.18 8.21 -8.31
CA THR A 114 -9.50 7.17 -9.29
C THR A 114 -8.23 6.40 -9.65
N PHE A 115 -8.34 5.08 -9.64
CA PHE A 115 -7.28 4.18 -10.05
C PHE A 115 -7.81 3.25 -11.14
N ASP A 116 -6.98 2.97 -12.14
CA ASP A 116 -7.33 2.01 -13.20
C ASP A 116 -7.24 0.58 -12.67
N ARG A 117 -6.40 0.36 -11.64
CA ARG A 117 -6.20 -0.93 -11.00
C ARG A 117 -5.89 -0.76 -9.51
N ILE A 118 -6.43 -1.64 -8.68
CA ILE A 118 -6.10 -1.76 -7.26
C ILE A 118 -5.56 -3.16 -7.02
N ILE A 119 -4.29 -3.27 -6.67
CA ILE A 119 -3.66 -4.54 -6.30
C ILE A 119 -3.75 -4.68 -4.78
N VAL A 120 -4.54 -5.62 -4.32
CA VAL A 120 -4.68 -5.97 -2.91
C VAL A 120 -3.75 -7.13 -2.61
N LEU A 121 -2.63 -6.83 -1.94
CA LEU A 121 -1.71 -7.87 -1.50
C LEU A 121 -2.26 -8.57 -0.25
N THR A 122 -2.25 -9.88 -0.29
CA THR A 122 -2.55 -10.75 0.85
C THR A 122 -1.39 -11.70 1.11
N SER A 123 -1.34 -12.32 2.28
CA SER A 123 -0.27 -13.26 2.64
C SER A 123 -0.68 -14.10 3.84
N SER A 124 0.03 -15.18 4.10
CA SER A 124 -0.06 -15.89 5.36
C SER A 124 0.50 -15.05 6.52
N THR A 125 -0.03 -15.28 7.71
CA THR A 125 0.48 -14.62 8.92
C THR A 125 1.94 -15.00 9.21
N ALA A 126 2.37 -16.19 8.83
CA ALA A 126 3.74 -16.65 8.98
C ALA A 126 4.73 -15.82 8.15
N THR A 127 4.39 -15.56 6.89
CA THR A 127 5.17 -14.69 6.00
C THR A 127 5.26 -13.26 6.54
N VAL A 128 4.14 -12.71 6.99
CA VAL A 128 4.10 -11.35 7.56
C VAL A 128 4.93 -11.26 8.83
N GLU A 129 4.82 -12.22 9.73
CA GLU A 129 5.61 -12.28 10.97
C GLU A 129 7.12 -12.33 10.69
N LYS A 130 7.53 -13.18 9.72
CA LYS A 130 8.92 -13.24 9.25
C LYS A 130 9.40 -11.87 8.78
N HIS A 131 8.63 -11.16 7.97
CA HIS A 131 9.00 -9.85 7.44
C HIS A 131 9.08 -8.77 8.52
N ILE A 132 8.16 -8.77 9.49
CA ILE A 132 8.17 -7.84 10.60
C ILE A 132 9.44 -8.05 11.44
N LYS A 133 9.77 -9.31 11.77
CA LYS A 133 10.99 -9.66 12.51
C LYS A 133 12.27 -9.25 11.76
N LEU A 134 12.33 -9.50 10.46
CA LEU A 134 13.48 -9.10 9.63
C LEU A 134 13.65 -7.57 9.55
N ARG A 135 12.54 -6.84 9.51
CA ARG A 135 12.52 -5.38 9.45
C ARG A 135 12.97 -4.73 10.77
N ASN A 136 12.76 -5.41 11.88
CA ASN A 136 13.22 -5.07 13.24
C ASN A 136 13.01 -3.59 13.62
N ARG A 137 11.80 -3.05 13.42
CA ARG A 137 11.48 -1.67 13.80
C ARG A 137 11.14 -1.59 15.29
N PRO A 138 11.70 -0.61 16.05
CA PRO A 138 11.53 -0.53 17.51
C PRO A 138 10.09 -0.44 17.99
N TYR A 139 9.19 0.12 17.18
CA TYR A 139 7.77 0.31 17.51
C TYR A 139 6.88 -0.83 17.01
N GLU A 140 7.45 -1.85 16.34
CA GLU A 140 6.71 -2.99 15.82
C GLU A 140 6.91 -4.22 16.72
N VAL A 141 5.94 -4.48 17.59
CA VAL A 141 5.87 -5.74 18.32
C VAL A 141 5.20 -6.77 17.41
N ALA A 142 5.93 -7.83 17.05
CA ALA A 142 5.49 -8.80 16.05
C ALA A 142 4.08 -9.36 16.28
N GLU A 143 3.75 -9.74 17.53
CA GLU A 143 2.44 -10.28 17.89
C GLU A 143 1.30 -9.29 17.64
N ASN A 144 1.50 -8.02 18.02
CA ASN A 144 0.52 -6.97 17.82
C ASN A 144 0.33 -6.70 16.31
N MET A 145 1.42 -6.67 15.55
CA MET A 145 1.38 -6.43 14.12
C MET A 145 0.71 -7.57 13.36
N VAL A 146 0.93 -8.83 13.75
CA VAL A 146 0.25 -10.00 13.16
C VAL A 146 -1.24 -9.98 13.48
N ARG A 147 -1.63 -9.60 14.70
CA ARG A 147 -3.04 -9.45 15.06
C ARG A 147 -3.71 -8.37 14.21
N ARG A 148 -3.10 -7.20 14.09
CA ARG A 148 -3.56 -6.10 13.25
C ARG A 148 -3.67 -6.55 11.79
N PHE A 149 -2.64 -7.21 11.28
CA PHE A 149 -2.64 -7.73 9.92
C PHE A 149 -3.86 -8.61 9.64
N ARG A 150 -4.22 -9.55 10.53
CA ARG A 150 -5.39 -10.42 10.32
C ARG A 150 -6.69 -9.64 10.18
N LEU A 151 -6.91 -8.63 11.01
CA LEU A 151 -8.11 -7.79 10.96
C LEU A 151 -8.18 -7.00 9.66
N ILE A 152 -7.07 -6.37 9.30
CA ILE A 152 -6.97 -5.51 8.12
C ILE A 152 -7.04 -6.35 6.84
N ASP A 153 -6.38 -7.51 6.78
CA ASP A 153 -6.42 -8.40 5.60
C ASP A 153 -7.84 -8.89 5.33
N ALA A 154 -8.58 -9.27 6.36
CA ALA A 154 -9.99 -9.65 6.21
C ALA A 154 -10.84 -8.48 5.67
N ALA A 155 -10.62 -7.26 6.17
CA ALA A 155 -11.29 -6.07 5.68
C ALA A 155 -10.93 -5.77 4.22
N PHE A 156 -9.65 -5.87 3.83
CA PHE A 156 -9.22 -5.69 2.45
C PHE A 156 -9.89 -6.68 1.50
N ARG A 157 -9.97 -7.97 1.86
CA ARG A 157 -10.64 -8.99 1.03
C ARG A 157 -12.12 -8.66 0.84
N GLN A 158 -12.80 -8.23 1.89
CA GLN A 158 -14.21 -7.81 1.83
C GLN A 158 -14.39 -6.58 0.96
N LEU A 159 -13.54 -5.56 1.10
CA LEU A 159 -13.62 -4.33 0.32
C LEU A 159 -13.27 -4.58 -1.15
N ALA A 160 -12.22 -5.36 -1.43
CA ALA A 160 -11.82 -5.73 -2.79
C ALA A 160 -12.95 -6.41 -3.58
N SER A 161 -13.81 -7.19 -2.92
CA SER A 161 -14.94 -7.83 -3.59
C SER A 161 -16.02 -6.85 -4.09
N ARG A 162 -15.97 -5.59 -3.68
CA ARG A 162 -16.90 -4.52 -4.08
C ARG A 162 -16.31 -3.61 -5.16
N GLU A 163 -15.00 -3.67 -5.36
CA GLU A 163 -14.27 -2.83 -6.30
C GLU A 163 -14.04 -3.58 -7.61
N HIS A 164 -14.65 -3.14 -8.71
CA HIS A 164 -14.58 -3.81 -10.02
C HIS A 164 -13.17 -3.86 -10.63
N ASN A 165 -12.27 -2.97 -10.19
CA ASN A 165 -10.90 -2.84 -10.66
C ASN A 165 -9.87 -3.39 -9.65
N ALA A 166 -10.31 -4.00 -8.55
CA ALA A 166 -9.46 -4.62 -7.56
C ALA A 166 -9.09 -6.07 -7.92
N ILE A 167 -7.85 -6.42 -7.69
CA ILE A 167 -7.31 -7.77 -7.85
C ILE A 167 -6.62 -8.15 -6.55
N VAL A 168 -7.02 -9.28 -5.99
CA VAL A 168 -6.38 -9.85 -4.80
C VAL A 168 -5.26 -10.78 -5.23
N ILE A 169 -4.04 -10.53 -4.77
CA ILE A 169 -2.86 -11.32 -5.07
C ILE A 169 -2.26 -11.85 -3.77
N ASP A 170 -2.17 -13.16 -3.67
CA ASP A 170 -1.41 -13.81 -2.61
C ASP A 170 0.08 -13.73 -2.94
N ARG A 171 0.83 -13.06 -2.05
CA ARG A 171 2.25 -12.87 -2.25
C ARG A 171 3.13 -13.97 -1.66
N ASP A 172 2.55 -14.99 -1.01
CA ASP A 172 3.31 -16.08 -0.43
C ASP A 172 4.16 -16.77 -1.52
N GLY A 173 5.45 -16.90 -1.25
CA GLY A 173 6.41 -17.42 -2.24
C GLY A 173 6.87 -16.43 -3.32
N MET A 174 6.41 -15.19 -3.29
CA MET A 174 6.88 -14.16 -4.23
C MET A 174 7.97 -13.29 -3.57
N GLU A 175 9.10 -13.19 -4.23
CA GLU A 175 10.20 -12.29 -3.83
C GLU A 175 10.22 -11.06 -4.75
N PHE A 176 9.86 -9.89 -4.20
CA PHE A 176 9.76 -8.65 -4.97
C PHE A 176 11.11 -8.03 -5.37
N HIS A 177 12.21 -8.60 -4.91
CA HIS A 177 13.56 -8.27 -5.37
C HIS A 177 13.98 -9.10 -6.58
N GLU A 178 13.21 -10.13 -6.92
CA GLU A 178 13.45 -10.99 -8.07
C GLU A 178 12.53 -10.62 -9.24
N ARG A 179 13.07 -10.68 -10.43
CA ARG A 179 12.33 -10.41 -11.66
C ARG A 179 11.09 -11.29 -11.79
N SER A 180 11.22 -12.57 -11.47
CA SER A 180 10.12 -13.55 -11.52
C SER A 180 8.93 -13.15 -10.64
N GLY A 181 9.19 -12.62 -9.45
CA GLY A 181 8.13 -12.13 -8.55
C GLY A 181 7.41 -10.89 -9.12
N LEU A 182 8.16 -9.97 -9.73
CA LEU A 182 7.57 -8.80 -10.38
C LEU A 182 6.77 -9.18 -11.63
N ASP A 183 7.29 -10.09 -12.46
CA ASP A 183 6.59 -10.59 -13.64
C ASP A 183 5.27 -11.27 -13.27
N ALA A 184 5.24 -12.03 -12.18
CA ALA A 184 4.03 -12.65 -11.67
C ALA A 184 2.97 -11.60 -11.28
N ILE A 185 3.38 -10.50 -10.62
CA ILE A 185 2.48 -9.39 -10.28
C ILE A 185 1.97 -8.70 -11.55
N VAL A 186 2.85 -8.37 -12.50
CA VAL A 186 2.49 -7.71 -13.75
C VAL A 186 1.46 -8.54 -14.53
N GLN A 187 1.69 -9.86 -14.61
CA GLN A 187 0.77 -10.79 -15.27
C GLN A 187 -0.57 -10.88 -14.52
N ALA A 188 -0.55 -11.13 -13.21
CA ALA A 188 -1.76 -11.31 -12.40
C ALA A 188 -2.64 -10.05 -12.40
N ALA A 189 -2.01 -8.87 -12.35
CA ALA A 189 -2.71 -7.60 -12.37
C ALA A 189 -3.05 -7.10 -13.79
N ALA A 190 -2.73 -7.86 -14.83
CA ALA A 190 -2.92 -7.49 -16.23
C ALA A 190 -2.36 -6.08 -16.55
N LEU A 191 -1.19 -5.77 -16.01
CA LEU A 191 -0.50 -4.52 -16.30
C LEU A 191 0.12 -4.55 -17.71
N PRO A 192 0.29 -3.39 -18.36
CA PRO A 192 1.04 -3.32 -19.61
C PRO A 192 2.44 -3.90 -19.45
N LYS A 193 3.00 -4.48 -20.51
CA LYS A 193 4.41 -4.88 -20.49
C LYS A 193 5.27 -3.63 -20.24
N TYR A 194 6.21 -3.74 -19.34
CA TYR A 194 7.21 -2.69 -19.12
C TYR A 194 8.24 -2.68 -20.27
N PRO A 195 8.92 -1.55 -20.51
CA PRO A 195 9.95 -1.45 -21.54
C PRO A 195 11.08 -2.48 -21.30
N GLU A 196 11.48 -3.19 -22.33
CA GLU A 196 12.70 -4.03 -22.27
C GLU A 196 13.92 -3.10 -22.20
N ILE A 197 14.57 -3.05 -21.04
CA ILE A 197 15.85 -2.34 -20.93
C ILE A 197 16.93 -3.25 -21.49
N PRO A 198 17.76 -2.76 -22.42
CA PRO A 198 18.99 -3.45 -22.74
C PRO A 198 19.83 -3.58 -21.47
N TYR A 199 20.31 -4.76 -21.16
CA TYR A 199 21.00 -5.20 -19.93
C TYR A 199 22.25 -4.38 -19.55
N ARG A 200 22.49 -3.22 -20.17
CA ARG A 200 23.72 -2.42 -20.05
C ARG A 200 23.73 -1.41 -18.91
N ASP A 201 22.57 -1.09 -18.29
CA ASP A 201 22.49 0.06 -17.36
C ASP A 201 22.22 -0.30 -15.88
N LEU A 202 22.23 -1.57 -15.51
CA LEU A 202 22.03 -1.99 -14.12
C LEU A 202 23.33 -2.31 -13.34
N ALA A 203 24.48 -1.97 -13.90
CA ALA A 203 25.76 -2.11 -13.23
C ALA A 203 26.27 -0.73 -12.81
N CYS A 204 25.79 -0.22 -11.65
CA CYS A 204 26.45 0.75 -10.80
C CYS A 204 26.08 0.52 -9.35
#